data_c55e365eaf7ae90da37543782d099787
#
_entry.id   c55e365eaf7ae90da37543782d099787
#
_cell.length_a   1.000
_cell.length_b   1.000
_cell.length_c   1.000
_cell.angle_alpha   90.00
_cell.angle_beta   90.00
_cell.angle_gamma   90.00
#
_symmetry.space_group_name_H-M   'P 1'
#
loop_
_entity.id
_entity.type
_entity.pdbx_description
1 polymer ?
#
loop_
_entity_poly.entity_id
_entity_poly.type
_entity_poly.pdbx_seq_one_letter_code
_entity_poly.pdbx_strand_id
1 'polypeptide(L)'
;MISFICFIRRGFILSFLLLFFQINLAFSNELESENLNNILKKIEALKLYDHPTWKTLLHYDPKSDKSYITDKNFLLSLKEGHFSLKREMILTIESFLNSQNLSESANPVCKFPARLYWLKSNIPELDEFIPKVECKDLNNYLEKAPADNITLVFAAEDVKNPTSMMGHVFLKLTGYNNNG
;
A
#
# COMPACT_ATOMS: atom_id res chain seq x y z
N MET A 1 -7.68 58.08 -22.00
CA MET A 1 -8.84 57.51 -21.26
C MET A 1 -9.05 56.02 -21.60
N ILE A 2 -8.69 55.54 -22.78
CA ILE A 2 -8.90 54.11 -23.21
C ILE A 2 -7.94 53.12 -22.50
N SER A 3 -6.70 53.55 -22.16
CA SER A 3 -5.67 52.69 -21.56
C SER A 3 -5.98 52.28 -20.10
N PHE A 4 -6.68 53.10 -19.36
CA PHE A 4 -7.02 52.86 -17.94
C PHE A 4 -8.13 51.80 -17.77
N ILE A 5 -9.07 51.72 -18.68
CA ILE A 5 -10.18 50.76 -18.66
C ILE A 5 -9.67 49.34 -18.98
N CYS A 6 -8.65 49.22 -19.82
CA CYS A 6 -8.04 47.92 -20.17
C CYS A 6 -7.27 47.31 -19.00
N PHE A 7 -6.66 48.13 -18.15
CA PHE A 7 -5.90 47.68 -16.96
C PHE A 7 -6.82 47.17 -15.85
N ILE A 8 -7.92 47.84 -15.59
CA ILE A 8 -8.94 47.42 -14.62
C ILE A 8 -9.60 46.10 -15.03
N ARG A 9 -9.89 45.92 -16.31
CA ARG A 9 -10.51 44.70 -16.84
C ARG A 9 -9.60 43.48 -16.74
N ARG A 10 -8.27 43.64 -16.95
CA ARG A 10 -7.26 42.56 -16.74
C ARG A 10 -7.11 42.19 -15.27
N GLY A 11 -7.11 43.13 -14.35
CA GLY A 11 -7.03 42.87 -12.90
C GLY A 11 -8.25 42.11 -12.38
N PHE A 12 -9.44 42.43 -12.87
CA PHE A 12 -10.68 41.74 -12.48
C PHE A 12 -10.74 40.29 -12.98
N ILE A 13 -10.27 40.02 -14.19
CA ILE A 13 -10.21 38.66 -14.76
C ILE A 13 -9.19 37.81 -13.98
N LEU A 14 -8.03 38.39 -13.63
CA LEU A 14 -6.99 37.67 -12.89
C LEU A 14 -7.45 37.33 -11.46
N SER A 15 -8.12 38.26 -10.79
CA SER A 15 -8.71 38.05 -9.46
C SER A 15 -9.80 36.97 -9.48
N PHE A 16 -10.65 36.97 -10.50
CA PHE A 16 -11.70 35.96 -10.65
C PHE A 16 -11.13 34.57 -10.93
N LEU A 17 -10.08 34.45 -11.74
CA LEU A 17 -9.38 33.19 -12.00
C LEU A 17 -8.69 32.65 -10.74
N LEU A 18 -8.08 33.50 -9.93
CA LEU A 18 -7.48 33.11 -8.66
C LEU A 18 -8.53 32.62 -7.64
N LEU A 19 -9.67 33.27 -7.56
CA LEU A 19 -10.79 32.85 -6.73
C LEU A 19 -11.34 31.48 -7.17
N PHE A 20 -11.54 31.28 -8.47
CA PHE A 20 -11.95 29.99 -9.03
C PHE A 20 -10.95 28.86 -8.72
N PHE A 21 -9.67 29.17 -8.83
CA PHE A 21 -8.61 28.19 -8.51
C PHE A 21 -8.60 27.83 -7.02
N GLN A 22 -8.78 28.79 -6.13
CA GLN A 22 -8.87 28.54 -4.68
C GLN A 22 -10.12 27.73 -4.29
N ILE A 23 -11.25 27.99 -4.90
CA ILE A 23 -12.49 27.23 -4.66
C ILE A 23 -12.33 25.77 -5.11
N ASN A 24 -11.71 25.51 -6.25
CA ASN A 24 -11.49 24.16 -6.73
C ASN A 24 -10.50 23.39 -5.84
N LEU A 25 -9.45 24.04 -5.34
CA LEU A 25 -8.52 23.43 -4.38
C LEU A 25 -9.19 23.09 -3.03
N ALA A 26 -10.02 23.99 -2.51
CA ALA A 26 -10.76 23.76 -1.27
C ALA A 26 -11.75 22.59 -1.41
N PHE A 27 -12.47 22.53 -2.53
CA PHE A 27 -13.43 21.45 -2.81
C PHE A 27 -12.74 20.10 -3.01
N SER A 28 -11.57 20.06 -3.66
CA SER A 28 -10.79 18.85 -3.83
C SER A 28 -10.29 18.29 -2.49
N ASN A 29 -9.80 19.15 -1.60
CA ASN A 29 -9.34 18.76 -0.27
C ASN A 29 -10.47 18.24 0.63
N GLU A 30 -11.67 18.83 0.53
CA GLU A 30 -12.84 18.42 1.30
C GLU A 30 -13.34 17.03 0.86
N LEU A 31 -13.39 16.78 -0.44
CA LEU A 31 -13.77 15.49 -1.01
C LEU A 31 -12.78 14.37 -0.64
N GLU A 32 -11.48 14.66 -0.68
CA GLU A 32 -10.44 13.71 -0.26
C GLU A 32 -10.53 13.37 1.23
N SER A 33 -10.79 14.37 2.07
CA SER A 33 -11.01 14.20 3.50
C SER A 33 -12.26 13.35 3.81
N GLU A 34 -13.36 13.56 3.09
CA GLU A 34 -14.59 12.79 3.26
C GLU A 34 -14.40 11.32 2.86
N ASN A 35 -13.72 11.06 1.75
CA ASN A 35 -13.40 9.71 1.28
C ASN A 35 -12.52 8.96 2.29
N LEU A 36 -11.48 9.59 2.81
CA LEU A 36 -10.63 8.99 3.84
C LEU A 36 -11.44 8.68 5.11
N ASN A 37 -12.32 9.57 5.54
CA ASN A 37 -13.19 9.34 6.69
C ASN A 37 -14.13 8.14 6.48
N ASN A 38 -14.67 7.96 5.29
CA ASN A 38 -15.52 6.81 4.96
C ASN A 38 -14.74 5.50 4.98
N ILE A 39 -13.51 5.49 4.45
CA ILE A 39 -12.59 4.36 4.54
C ILE A 39 -12.28 4.02 6.00
N LEU A 40 -11.96 5.02 6.83
CA LEU A 40 -11.68 4.82 8.26
C LEU A 40 -12.88 4.25 9.01
N LYS A 41 -14.10 4.74 8.74
CA LYS A 41 -15.33 4.17 9.31
C LYS A 41 -15.52 2.70 8.92
N LYS A 42 -15.23 2.33 7.67
CA LYS A 42 -15.32 0.94 7.20
C LYS A 42 -14.29 0.04 7.88
N ILE A 43 -13.05 0.51 8.05
CA ILE A 43 -12.00 -0.19 8.81
C ILE A 43 -12.46 -0.49 10.23
N GLU A 44 -13.04 0.51 10.91
CA GLU A 44 -13.55 0.36 12.28
C GLU A 44 -14.73 -0.62 12.34
N ALA A 45 -15.72 -0.45 11.47
CA ALA A 45 -16.91 -1.30 11.44
C ALA A 45 -16.57 -2.77 11.23
N LEU A 46 -15.60 -3.06 10.35
CA LEU A 46 -15.15 -4.41 10.03
C LEU A 46 -13.99 -4.89 10.91
N LYS A 47 -13.43 -4.03 11.76
CA LYS A 47 -12.24 -4.30 12.59
C LYS A 47 -11.08 -4.90 11.77
N LEU A 48 -10.85 -4.38 10.57
CA LEU A 48 -9.86 -4.93 9.63
C LEU A 48 -8.45 -4.98 10.22
N TYR A 49 -8.10 -4.06 11.09
CA TYR A 49 -6.80 -4.05 11.79
C TYR A 49 -6.62 -5.26 12.74
N ASP A 50 -7.71 -5.94 13.12
CA ASP A 50 -7.66 -7.14 13.97
C ASP A 50 -7.75 -8.45 13.16
N HIS A 51 -7.92 -8.34 11.84
CA HIS A 51 -8.06 -9.49 10.95
C HIS A 51 -6.78 -10.36 10.93
N PRO A 52 -6.92 -11.71 10.96
CA PRO A 52 -5.76 -12.62 10.97
C PRO A 52 -4.76 -12.37 9.83
N THR A 53 -5.25 -12.12 8.61
CA THR A 53 -4.39 -11.85 7.46
C THR A 53 -3.57 -10.57 7.66
N TRP A 54 -4.17 -9.49 8.18
CA TRP A 54 -3.44 -8.26 8.48
C TRP A 54 -2.34 -8.50 9.51
N LYS A 55 -2.65 -9.21 10.58
CA LYS A 55 -1.68 -9.63 11.61
C LYS A 55 -0.53 -10.41 11.00
N THR A 56 -0.83 -11.35 10.10
CA THR A 56 0.18 -12.15 9.40
C THR A 56 1.07 -11.27 8.50
N LEU A 57 0.49 -10.36 7.74
CA LEU A 57 1.23 -9.40 6.89
C LEU A 57 2.18 -8.50 7.68
N LEU A 58 1.91 -8.27 8.94
CA LEU A 58 2.73 -7.48 9.84
C LEU A 58 3.66 -8.33 10.72
N HIS A 59 3.69 -9.65 10.56
CA HIS A 59 4.45 -10.56 11.43
C HIS A 59 4.14 -10.36 12.92
N TYR A 60 2.84 -10.15 13.24
CA TYR A 60 2.38 -9.91 14.60
C TYR A 60 2.48 -11.17 15.48
N ASP A 61 3.02 -10.99 16.68
CA ASP A 61 3.05 -12.01 17.72
C ASP A 61 1.98 -11.72 18.78
N PRO A 62 0.94 -12.55 18.89
CA PRO A 62 -0.12 -12.34 19.87
C PRO A 62 0.32 -12.51 21.32
N LYS A 63 1.48 -13.15 21.56
CA LYS A 63 1.99 -13.37 22.93
C LYS A 63 2.65 -12.11 23.48
N SER A 64 3.37 -11.38 22.65
CA SER A 64 4.09 -10.17 23.03
C SER A 64 3.35 -8.90 22.70
N ASP A 65 2.23 -8.98 21.96
CA ASP A 65 1.50 -7.84 21.40
C ASP A 65 2.39 -6.91 20.54
N LYS A 66 3.32 -7.51 19.81
CA LYS A 66 4.31 -6.80 18.99
C LYS A 66 4.48 -7.51 17.65
N SER A 67 5.17 -6.87 16.74
CA SER A 67 5.69 -7.54 15.55
C SER A 67 7.08 -8.09 15.80
N TYR A 68 7.42 -9.20 15.15
CA TYR A 68 8.80 -9.70 15.09
C TYR A 68 9.70 -8.79 14.25
N ILE A 69 9.12 -7.92 13.42
CA ILE A 69 9.86 -6.97 12.60
C ILE A 69 10.08 -5.68 13.38
N THR A 70 11.31 -5.17 13.35
CA THR A 70 11.72 -3.93 14.03
C THR A 70 12.10 -2.81 13.04
N ASP A 71 12.08 -3.10 11.74
CA ASP A 71 12.41 -2.12 10.70
C ASP A 71 11.28 -1.08 10.55
N LYS A 72 11.62 0.17 10.79
CA LYS A 72 10.73 1.34 10.65
C LYS A 72 10.35 1.64 9.20
N ASN A 73 11.06 1.08 8.21
CA ASN A 73 10.68 1.19 6.81
C ASN A 73 9.66 0.14 6.40
N PHE A 74 9.56 -0.95 7.15
CA PHE A 74 8.54 -1.97 7.00
C PHE A 74 7.31 -1.67 7.86
N LEU A 75 7.50 -1.25 9.12
CA LEU A 75 6.42 -0.89 10.04
C LEU A 75 6.42 0.63 10.26
N LEU A 76 5.48 1.30 9.61
CA LEU A 76 5.40 2.76 9.61
C LEU A 76 5.07 3.32 10.99
N SER A 77 4.24 2.62 11.78
CA SER A 77 3.87 3.03 13.13
C SER A 77 5.06 3.10 14.09
N LEU A 78 6.13 2.34 13.85
CA LEU A 78 7.36 2.44 14.66
C LEU A 78 8.09 3.79 14.51
N LYS A 79 7.81 4.55 13.44
CA LYS A 79 8.32 5.93 13.31
C LYS A 79 7.70 6.87 14.33
N GLU A 80 6.50 6.55 14.81
CA GLU A 80 5.78 7.29 15.85
C GLU A 80 6.13 6.81 17.27
N GLY A 81 7.06 5.85 17.39
CA GLY A 81 7.62 5.40 18.66
C GLY A 81 7.10 4.06 19.18
N HIS A 82 5.93 3.57 18.70
CA HIS A 82 5.38 2.29 19.14
C HIS A 82 4.63 1.57 18.01
N PHE A 83 4.60 0.25 18.09
CA PHE A 83 3.82 -0.59 17.18
C PHE A 83 2.34 -0.55 17.54
N SER A 84 1.49 -0.46 16.52
CA SER A 84 0.04 -0.56 16.66
C SER A 84 -0.57 -1.10 15.36
N LEU A 85 -1.32 -2.19 15.44
CA LEU A 85 -1.99 -2.82 14.30
C LEU A 85 -2.92 -1.84 13.56
N LYS A 86 -3.68 -1.05 14.31
CA LYS A 86 -4.61 -0.06 13.77
C LYS A 86 -3.86 1.12 13.15
N ARG A 87 -2.89 1.68 13.86
CA ARG A 87 -2.13 2.83 13.37
C ARG A 87 -1.31 2.46 12.14
N GLU A 88 -0.74 1.25 12.11
CA GLU A 88 -0.02 0.71 10.94
C GLU A 88 -0.92 0.63 9.71
N MET A 89 -2.19 0.20 9.87
CA MET A 89 -3.15 0.16 8.77
C MET A 89 -3.45 1.57 8.23
N ILE A 90 -3.73 2.51 9.12
CA ILE A 90 -4.01 3.90 8.74
C ILE A 90 -2.82 4.50 7.99
N LEU A 91 -1.61 4.42 8.56
CA LEU A 91 -0.39 4.93 7.93
C LEU A 91 -0.08 4.25 6.59
N THR A 92 -0.37 2.96 6.47
CA THR A 92 -0.20 2.23 5.20
C THR A 92 -1.15 2.78 4.14
N ILE A 93 -2.42 3.00 4.45
CA ILE A 93 -3.39 3.58 3.53
C ILE A 93 -3.02 5.02 3.17
N GLU A 94 -2.71 5.85 4.15
CA GLU A 94 -2.24 7.22 3.93
C GLU A 94 -1.01 7.25 3.00
N SER A 95 -0.07 6.32 3.19
CA SER A 95 1.12 6.21 2.35
C SER A 95 0.79 5.83 0.90
N PHE A 96 -0.20 4.98 0.67
CA PHE A 96 -0.66 4.62 -0.66
C PHE A 96 -1.34 5.79 -1.36
N LEU A 97 -2.22 6.52 -0.67
CA LEU A 97 -2.90 7.70 -1.20
C LEU A 97 -1.91 8.80 -1.61
N ASN A 98 -0.85 8.97 -0.81
CA ASN A 98 0.20 9.98 -1.04
C ASN A 98 1.38 9.46 -1.87
N SER A 99 1.21 8.38 -2.64
CA SER A 99 2.31 7.73 -3.39
C SER A 99 2.65 8.41 -4.72
N GLN A 100 1.91 9.42 -5.14
CA GLN A 100 2.13 10.13 -6.40
C GLN A 100 3.52 10.77 -6.44
N ASN A 101 4.19 10.69 -7.58
CA ASN A 101 5.52 11.28 -7.84
C ASN A 101 6.70 10.70 -7.02
N LEU A 102 6.52 9.57 -6.34
CA LEU A 102 7.61 8.86 -5.69
C LEU A 102 8.35 7.96 -6.69
N SER A 103 9.68 7.82 -6.50
CA SER A 103 10.45 6.81 -7.23
C SER A 103 9.96 5.40 -6.89
N GLU A 104 10.09 4.44 -7.79
CA GLU A 104 9.64 3.06 -7.58
C GLU A 104 10.17 2.46 -6.27
N SER A 105 11.46 2.62 -5.98
CA SER A 105 12.10 2.11 -4.77
C SER A 105 11.58 2.73 -3.47
N ALA A 106 11.05 3.96 -3.53
CA ALA A 106 10.47 4.66 -2.38
C ALA A 106 8.94 4.53 -2.32
N ASN A 107 8.31 4.08 -3.41
CA ASN A 107 6.86 4.04 -3.54
C ASN A 107 6.24 2.93 -2.68
N PRO A 108 5.35 3.24 -1.74
CA PRO A 108 4.72 2.24 -0.88
C PRO A 108 3.87 1.23 -1.66
N VAL A 109 3.27 1.60 -2.79
CA VAL A 109 2.51 0.71 -3.68
C VAL A 109 3.39 -0.44 -4.17
N CYS A 110 4.65 -0.15 -4.53
CA CYS A 110 5.61 -1.15 -4.98
C CYS A 110 6.29 -1.91 -3.82
N LYS A 111 6.43 -1.26 -2.67
CA LYS A 111 7.07 -1.87 -1.48
C LYS A 111 6.16 -2.84 -0.72
N PHE A 112 4.87 -2.58 -0.71
CA PHE A 112 3.91 -3.35 0.08
C PHE A 112 2.78 -3.95 -0.76
N PRO A 113 3.09 -4.68 -1.86
CA PRO A 113 2.09 -5.17 -2.80
C PRO A 113 1.07 -6.11 -2.14
N ALA A 114 1.50 -6.95 -1.21
CA ALA A 114 0.61 -7.87 -0.49
C ALA A 114 -0.39 -7.13 0.42
N ARG A 115 0.06 -6.05 1.10
CA ARG A 115 -0.83 -5.20 1.90
C ARG A 115 -1.84 -4.48 1.01
N LEU A 116 -1.38 -3.93 -0.12
CA LEU A 116 -2.22 -3.25 -1.09
C LEU A 116 -3.29 -4.18 -1.65
N TYR A 117 -2.90 -5.37 -2.11
CA TYR A 117 -3.81 -6.38 -2.63
C TYR A 117 -4.89 -6.75 -1.61
N TRP A 118 -4.48 -7.04 -0.38
CA TRP A 118 -5.41 -7.42 0.67
C TRP A 118 -6.35 -6.26 1.07
N LEU A 119 -5.84 -5.03 1.18
CA LEU A 119 -6.66 -3.87 1.49
C LEU A 119 -7.70 -3.60 0.39
N LYS A 120 -7.32 -3.63 -0.89
CA LYS A 120 -8.26 -3.49 -2.00
C LYS A 120 -9.32 -4.58 -2.05
N SER A 121 -8.97 -5.81 -1.65
CA SER A 121 -9.94 -6.92 -1.58
C SER A 121 -11.00 -6.71 -0.49
N ASN A 122 -10.68 -5.96 0.57
CA ASN A 122 -11.63 -5.66 1.67
C ASN A 122 -12.28 -4.28 1.55
N ILE A 123 -11.61 -3.36 0.87
CA ILE A 123 -12.04 -1.96 0.64
C ILE A 123 -11.84 -1.66 -0.84
N PRO A 124 -12.73 -2.14 -1.74
CA PRO A 124 -12.58 -1.95 -3.18
C PRO A 124 -12.50 -0.48 -3.62
N GLU A 125 -13.11 0.40 -2.84
CA GLU A 125 -13.11 1.85 -3.07
C GLU A 125 -11.68 2.45 -3.10
N LEU A 126 -10.71 1.82 -2.45
CA LEU A 126 -9.31 2.24 -2.49
C LEU A 126 -8.72 2.25 -3.91
N ASP A 127 -9.26 1.45 -4.83
CA ASP A 127 -8.77 1.41 -6.21
C ASP A 127 -8.98 2.71 -6.98
N GLU A 128 -9.98 3.50 -6.58
CA GLU A 128 -10.30 4.79 -7.19
C GLU A 128 -9.37 5.91 -6.69
N PHE A 129 -8.85 5.79 -5.46
CA PHE A 129 -8.10 6.86 -4.81
C PHE A 129 -6.58 6.65 -4.84
N ILE A 130 -6.12 5.40 -4.92
CA ILE A 130 -4.69 5.10 -4.95
C ILE A 130 -4.13 5.38 -6.35
N PRO A 131 -3.08 6.21 -6.48
CA PRO A 131 -2.44 6.47 -7.76
C PRO A 131 -1.99 5.18 -8.45
N LYS A 132 -2.21 5.11 -9.77
CA LYS A 132 -1.69 4.00 -10.59
C LYS A 132 -0.18 4.17 -10.77
N VAL A 133 0.57 3.21 -10.27
CA VAL A 133 2.04 3.21 -10.30
C VAL A 133 2.52 1.95 -11.01
N GLU A 134 3.48 2.11 -11.91
CA GLU A 134 4.17 1.00 -12.55
C GLU A 134 5.31 0.53 -11.65
N CYS A 135 5.24 -0.71 -11.16
CA CYS A 135 6.26 -1.35 -10.33
C CYS A 135 7.05 -2.35 -11.17
N LYS A 136 8.08 -1.87 -11.88
CA LYS A 136 8.87 -2.67 -12.85
C LYS A 136 9.56 -3.86 -12.21
N ASP A 137 10.17 -3.65 -11.05
CA ASP A 137 10.88 -4.72 -10.33
C ASP A 137 9.92 -5.81 -9.87
N LEU A 138 8.74 -5.43 -9.35
CA LEU A 138 7.70 -6.38 -8.97
C LEU A 138 7.16 -7.13 -10.19
N ASN A 139 6.88 -6.43 -11.29
CA ASN A 139 6.38 -7.05 -12.52
C ASN A 139 7.40 -8.04 -13.09
N ASN A 140 8.67 -7.65 -13.16
CA ASN A 140 9.76 -8.52 -13.58
C ASN A 140 9.89 -9.78 -12.70
N TYR A 141 9.66 -9.64 -11.40
CA TYR A 141 9.65 -10.77 -10.47
C TYR A 141 8.47 -11.70 -10.74
N LEU A 142 7.27 -11.16 -10.90
CA LEU A 142 6.06 -11.93 -11.17
C LEU A 142 6.12 -12.67 -12.52
N GLU A 143 6.74 -12.06 -13.54
CA GLU A 143 6.99 -12.70 -14.84
C GLU A 143 7.96 -13.87 -14.74
N LYS A 144 9.01 -13.76 -13.92
CA LYS A 144 10.01 -14.81 -13.71
C LYS A 144 9.52 -15.94 -12.81
N ALA A 145 8.64 -15.65 -11.89
CA ALA A 145 8.10 -16.59 -10.92
C ALA A 145 6.56 -16.55 -10.92
N PRO A 146 5.90 -16.89 -12.05
CA PRO A 146 4.46 -16.98 -12.08
C PRO A 146 4.02 -18.11 -11.15
N ALA A 147 3.22 -17.81 -10.15
CA ALA A 147 2.80 -18.77 -9.15
C ALA A 147 1.27 -18.75 -8.99
N ASP A 148 0.63 -19.78 -9.53
CA ASP A 148 -0.80 -20.05 -9.29
C ASP A 148 -1.02 -20.84 -7.99
N ASN A 149 0.01 -21.65 -7.61
CA ASN A 149 -0.03 -22.49 -6.43
C ASN A 149 1.30 -22.46 -5.68
N ILE A 150 1.18 -22.52 -4.34
CA ILE A 150 2.32 -22.67 -3.43
C ILE A 150 2.15 -23.99 -2.69
N THR A 151 3.14 -24.85 -2.76
CA THR A 151 3.16 -26.14 -2.07
C THR A 151 4.30 -26.18 -1.07
N LEU A 152 3.98 -26.50 0.19
CA LEU A 152 4.99 -26.82 1.19
C LEU A 152 5.46 -28.26 0.95
N VAL A 153 6.74 -28.43 0.67
CA VAL A 153 7.34 -29.73 0.43
C VAL A 153 8.26 -30.07 1.57
N PHE A 154 8.05 -31.25 2.14
CA PHE A 154 8.94 -31.85 3.13
C PHE A 154 9.73 -32.98 2.48
N ALA A 155 11.05 -32.83 2.39
CA ALA A 155 11.95 -33.90 1.99
C ALA A 155 12.35 -34.71 3.24
N ALA A 156 12.00 -35.98 3.24
CA ALA A 156 12.31 -36.86 4.37
C ALA A 156 13.81 -37.01 4.58
N GLU A 157 14.16 -37.38 5.80
CA GLU A 157 15.55 -37.70 6.17
C GLU A 157 16.08 -38.88 5.35
N ASP A 158 17.32 -38.77 4.89
CA ASP A 158 18.10 -39.90 4.34
C ASP A 158 19.39 -40.06 5.15
N VAL A 159 19.36 -41.00 6.09
CA VAL A 159 20.49 -41.28 7.00
C VAL A 159 21.74 -41.77 6.26
N LYS A 160 21.61 -42.21 4.98
CA LYS A 160 22.74 -42.64 4.19
C LYS A 160 23.45 -41.50 3.45
N ASN A 161 22.81 -40.32 3.42
CA ASN A 161 23.37 -39.14 2.78
C ASN A 161 23.58 -38.01 3.81
N PRO A 162 24.84 -37.68 4.13
CA PRO A 162 25.14 -36.67 5.14
C PRO A 162 24.51 -35.29 4.90
N THR A 163 24.25 -34.93 3.62
CA THR A 163 23.64 -33.66 3.25
C THR A 163 22.13 -33.64 3.44
N SER A 164 21.48 -34.78 3.64
CA SER A 164 20.04 -34.95 3.80
C SER A 164 19.63 -35.50 5.18
N MET A 165 20.59 -35.61 6.12
CA MET A 165 20.33 -36.21 7.44
C MET A 165 19.28 -35.50 8.28
N MET A 166 19.02 -34.21 8.05
CA MET A 166 18.07 -33.41 8.83
C MET A 166 16.70 -33.24 8.14
N GLY A 167 16.54 -33.76 6.92
CA GLY A 167 15.39 -33.42 6.10
C GLY A 167 15.38 -31.93 5.69
N HIS A 168 14.53 -31.58 4.74
CA HIS A 168 14.40 -30.21 4.27
C HIS A 168 12.94 -29.83 4.10
N VAL A 169 12.61 -28.59 4.44
CA VAL A 169 11.32 -27.98 4.13
C VAL A 169 11.55 -26.85 3.15
N PHE A 170 10.84 -26.85 2.04
CA PHE A 170 10.91 -25.78 1.05
C PHE A 170 9.54 -25.48 0.44
N LEU A 171 9.41 -24.26 -0.08
CA LEU A 171 8.22 -23.86 -0.82
C LEU A 171 8.45 -24.13 -2.30
N LYS A 172 7.53 -24.88 -2.92
CA LYS A 172 7.47 -25.08 -4.37
C LYS A 172 6.41 -24.16 -4.94
N LEU A 173 6.83 -23.27 -5.82
CA LEU A 173 5.94 -22.44 -6.63
C LEU A 173 5.64 -23.20 -7.93
N THR A 174 4.37 -23.26 -8.30
CA THR A 174 3.93 -23.81 -9.59
C THR A 174 2.96 -22.85 -10.25
N GLY A 175 3.16 -22.57 -11.53
CA GLY A 175 2.34 -21.69 -12.34
C GLY A 175 2.63 -21.93 -13.82
N TYR A 176 1.81 -21.33 -14.67
CA TYR A 176 1.99 -21.41 -16.11
C TYR A 176 2.74 -20.16 -16.58
N ASN A 177 3.83 -20.36 -17.28
CA ASN A 177 4.50 -19.31 -18.01
C ASN A 177 3.84 -19.19 -19.40
N ASN A 178 3.31 -18.03 -19.75
CA ASN A 178 2.71 -17.77 -21.07
C ASN A 178 3.73 -17.84 -22.23
N ASN A 179 5.00 -18.05 -21.94
CA ASN A 179 6.07 -18.15 -22.93
C ASN A 179 6.47 -19.60 -23.28
N GLY A 180 5.63 -20.60 -22.95
CA GLY A 180 5.75 -21.99 -23.36
C GLY A 180 6.70 -22.82 -22.51
#